data_14fd7cb4003a39588e431b63e8090efd
#
_entry.id   14fd7cb4003a39588e431b63e8090efd
#
_cell.length_a   1.000
_cell.length_b   1.000
_cell.length_c   1.000
_cell.angle_alpha   90.00
_cell.angle_beta   90.00
_cell.angle_gamma   90.00
#
_symmetry.space_group_name_H-M   'P 1'
#
loop_
_entity.id
_entity.type
_entity.pdbx_description
1 polymer ?
#
loop_
_entity_poly.entity_id
_entity_poly.type
_entity_poly.pdbx_seq_one_letter_code
_entity_poly.pdbx_strand_id
1 'polypeptide(L)'
;MLEATKVSSTGHLYFIPRQHMDKVDTFETFIEQLSDMNQNDNALSVNSFYIIDDAKQRDKMTEEFYSAVKKEIALYQEKADYLIQSGSRSPSVMERWVNKIATLEQKKQHYEEILHRELDGLDNEFETLRLLSQELFVSANGLRFWKAA
;
A
#
# COMPACT_ATOMS: atom_id res chain seq x y z
N MET A 1 4.33 -2.30 -8.51
CA MET A 1 3.16 -2.26 -7.60
C MET A 1 2.04 -1.48 -8.27
N LEU A 2 0.76 -1.83 -8.06
CA LEU A 2 -0.39 -1.17 -8.72
C LEU A 2 -0.93 0.04 -7.93
N GLU A 3 -0.40 0.30 -6.76
CA GLU A 3 -0.89 1.36 -5.84
C GLU A 3 -2.41 1.33 -5.63
N ALA A 4 -2.97 0.13 -5.69
CA ALA A 4 -4.41 -0.09 -5.56
C ALA A 4 -4.91 0.32 -4.17
N THR A 5 -6.05 1.00 -4.14
CA THR A 5 -6.77 1.34 -2.90
C THR A 5 -8.10 0.62 -2.89
N LYS A 6 -8.35 -0.17 -1.85
CA LYS A 6 -9.62 -0.88 -1.70
C LYS A 6 -10.74 0.13 -1.40
N VAL A 7 -11.76 0.13 -2.24
CA VAL A 7 -12.87 1.10 -2.18
C VAL A 7 -14.05 0.61 -1.33
N SER A 8 -14.10 -0.69 -1.02
CA SER A 8 -15.17 -1.26 -0.21
C SER A 8 -14.63 -2.22 0.82
N SER A 9 -15.11 -2.13 2.05
CA SER A 9 -14.72 -3.05 3.13
C SER A 9 -15.20 -4.48 2.92
N THR A 10 -16.30 -4.67 2.19
CA THR A 10 -16.99 -5.96 2.00
C THR A 10 -16.83 -6.54 0.61
N GLY A 11 -16.40 -5.73 -0.36
CA GLY A 11 -16.24 -6.14 -1.76
C GLY A 11 -14.80 -6.34 -2.20
N HIS A 12 -14.66 -6.69 -3.47
CA HIS A 12 -13.38 -6.82 -4.18
C HIS A 12 -13.20 -5.67 -5.19
N LEU A 13 -13.62 -4.46 -4.82
CA LEU A 13 -13.50 -3.26 -5.63
C LEU A 13 -12.24 -2.49 -5.21
N TYR A 14 -11.43 -2.16 -6.21
CA TYR A 14 -10.18 -1.42 -6.01
C TYR A 14 -10.12 -0.23 -6.98
N PHE A 15 -9.69 0.91 -6.45
CA PHE A 15 -9.26 2.03 -7.28
C PHE A 15 -7.79 1.85 -7.64
N ILE A 16 -7.47 1.99 -8.91
CA ILE A 16 -6.10 1.88 -9.43
C ILE A 16 -5.80 3.13 -10.25
N PRO A 17 -4.69 3.84 -9.98
CA PRO A 17 -4.29 4.99 -10.77
C PRO A 17 -4.11 4.66 -12.26
N ARG A 18 -4.53 5.58 -13.13
CA ARG A 18 -4.52 5.40 -14.59
C ARG A 18 -3.16 5.02 -15.16
N GLN A 19 -2.08 5.48 -14.54
CA GLN A 19 -0.70 5.13 -14.96
C GLN A 19 -0.39 3.63 -14.94
N HIS A 20 -1.22 2.83 -14.28
CA HIS A 20 -1.06 1.37 -14.20
C HIS A 20 -2.00 0.59 -15.13
N MET A 21 -2.65 1.27 -16.09
CA MET A 21 -3.63 0.65 -17.02
C MET A 21 -3.06 -0.55 -17.74
N ASP A 22 -1.86 -0.44 -18.34
CA ASP A 22 -1.25 -1.55 -19.08
C ASP A 22 -1.10 -2.81 -18.23
N LYS A 23 -0.83 -2.63 -16.93
CA LYS A 23 -0.73 -3.75 -15.98
C LYS A 23 -2.10 -4.34 -15.66
N VAL A 24 -3.14 -3.50 -15.59
CA VAL A 24 -4.52 -3.94 -15.39
C VAL A 24 -4.99 -4.75 -16.59
N ASP A 25 -4.78 -4.26 -17.81
CA ASP A 25 -5.13 -4.96 -19.04
C ASP A 25 -4.41 -6.31 -19.15
N THR A 26 -3.12 -6.35 -18.79
CA THR A 26 -2.35 -7.61 -18.74
C THR A 26 -2.94 -8.57 -17.71
N PHE A 27 -3.35 -8.07 -16.55
CA PHE A 27 -3.93 -8.89 -15.50
C PHE A 27 -5.32 -9.41 -15.88
N GLU A 28 -6.16 -8.59 -16.50
CA GLU A 28 -7.47 -9.03 -17.03
C GLU A 28 -7.31 -10.13 -18.07
N THR A 29 -6.42 -9.96 -19.05
CA THR A 29 -6.11 -10.98 -20.05
C THR A 29 -5.63 -12.28 -19.42
N PHE A 30 -4.78 -12.20 -18.39
CA PHE A 30 -4.29 -13.37 -17.66
C PHE A 30 -5.44 -14.12 -16.94
N ILE A 31 -6.35 -13.37 -16.30
CA ILE A 31 -7.51 -13.98 -15.62
C ILE A 31 -8.47 -14.62 -16.61
N GLU A 32 -8.71 -14.00 -17.76
CA GLU A 32 -9.51 -14.59 -18.84
C GLU A 32 -8.92 -15.93 -19.32
N GLN A 33 -7.62 -15.97 -19.57
CA GLN A 33 -6.92 -17.21 -19.96
C GLN A 33 -7.03 -18.31 -18.89
N LEU A 34 -6.87 -17.94 -17.61
CA LEU A 34 -7.05 -18.88 -16.51
C LEU A 34 -8.50 -19.38 -16.41
N SER A 35 -9.47 -18.52 -16.64
CA SER A 35 -10.89 -18.88 -16.63
C SER A 35 -11.22 -19.87 -17.75
N ASP A 36 -10.68 -19.66 -18.94
CA ASP A 36 -10.86 -20.56 -20.09
C ASP A 36 -10.24 -21.96 -19.85
N MET A 37 -9.16 -22.01 -19.06
CA MET A 37 -8.50 -23.28 -18.67
C MET A 37 -9.18 -23.97 -17.49
N ASN A 38 -10.08 -23.29 -16.79
CA ASN A 38 -10.74 -23.80 -15.60
C ASN A 38 -11.93 -24.71 -16.00
N GLN A 39 -11.86 -25.98 -15.60
CA GLN A 39 -12.91 -26.98 -15.88
C GLN A 39 -14.07 -26.96 -14.86
N ASN A 40 -14.00 -26.07 -13.84
CA ASN A 40 -15.03 -25.94 -12.82
C ASN A 40 -15.97 -24.77 -13.15
N ASP A 41 -17.24 -24.88 -12.74
CA ASP A 41 -18.29 -23.86 -12.98
C ASP A 41 -18.05 -22.50 -12.29
N ASN A 42 -17.01 -22.36 -11.45
CA ASN A 42 -16.63 -21.11 -10.82
C ASN A 42 -15.68 -20.32 -11.71
N ALA A 43 -16.22 -19.55 -12.64
CA ALA A 43 -15.43 -18.64 -13.48
C ALA A 43 -14.77 -17.54 -12.64
N LEU A 44 -13.46 -17.38 -12.81
CA LEU A 44 -12.74 -16.19 -12.34
C LEU A 44 -13.05 -15.05 -13.29
N SER A 45 -13.42 -13.89 -12.77
CA SER A 45 -13.64 -12.68 -13.57
C SER A 45 -13.04 -11.46 -12.92
N VAL A 46 -12.45 -10.61 -13.73
CA VAL A 46 -11.99 -9.27 -13.37
C VAL A 46 -12.53 -8.31 -14.41
N ASN A 47 -13.12 -7.21 -13.97
CA ASN A 47 -13.60 -6.17 -14.86
C ASN A 47 -13.12 -4.82 -14.38
N SER A 48 -12.65 -3.99 -15.30
CA SER A 48 -12.28 -2.60 -15.00
C SER A 48 -13.25 -1.63 -15.67
N PHE A 49 -13.39 -0.45 -15.06
CA PHE A 49 -14.14 0.66 -15.62
C PHE A 49 -13.51 1.98 -15.22
N TYR A 50 -13.67 2.98 -16.06
CA TYR A 50 -13.14 4.31 -15.79
C TYR A 50 -14.06 5.12 -14.89
N ILE A 51 -13.46 5.86 -13.97
CA ILE A 51 -14.15 6.85 -13.15
C ILE A 51 -13.95 8.22 -13.79
N ILE A 52 -15.02 9.00 -13.85
CA ILE A 52 -14.97 10.39 -14.32
C ILE A 52 -14.19 11.22 -13.31
N ASP A 53 -13.21 11.99 -13.77
CA ASP A 53 -12.41 12.88 -12.93
C ASP A 53 -13.17 14.19 -12.67
N ASP A 54 -14.05 14.18 -11.68
CA ASP A 54 -14.76 15.34 -11.18
C ASP A 54 -14.57 15.53 -9.66
N ALA A 55 -14.99 16.67 -9.13
CA ALA A 55 -14.82 17.01 -7.72
C ALA A 55 -15.48 15.99 -6.79
N LYS A 56 -16.67 15.50 -7.12
CA LYS A 56 -17.41 14.52 -6.31
C LYS A 56 -16.67 13.19 -6.23
N GLN A 57 -16.14 12.72 -7.34
CA GLN A 57 -15.38 11.45 -7.37
C GLN A 57 -14.04 11.59 -6.62
N ARG A 58 -13.36 12.73 -6.76
CA ARG A 58 -12.14 13.02 -5.98
C ARG A 58 -12.40 13.04 -4.48
N ASP A 59 -13.49 13.68 -4.03
CA ASP A 59 -13.87 13.68 -2.61
C ASP A 59 -14.08 12.26 -2.10
N LYS A 60 -14.85 11.47 -2.85
CA LYS A 60 -15.11 10.08 -2.48
C LYS A 60 -13.83 9.22 -2.44
N MET A 61 -12.95 9.37 -3.44
CA MET A 61 -11.68 8.65 -3.45
C MET A 61 -10.75 9.10 -2.33
N THR A 62 -10.80 10.37 -1.92
CA THR A 62 -10.07 10.87 -0.76
C THR A 62 -10.52 10.18 0.53
N GLU A 63 -11.82 10.06 0.77
CA GLU A 63 -12.38 9.37 1.94
C GLU A 63 -11.98 7.88 1.96
N GLU A 64 -12.07 7.21 0.83
CA GLU A 64 -11.68 5.81 0.69
C GLU A 64 -10.16 5.61 0.89
N PHE A 65 -9.35 6.53 0.36
CA PHE A 65 -7.91 6.53 0.59
C PHE A 65 -7.59 6.66 2.08
N TYR A 66 -8.17 7.64 2.78
CA TYR A 66 -7.95 7.80 4.22
C TYR A 66 -8.37 6.56 5.00
N SER A 67 -9.52 5.98 4.69
CA SER A 67 -10.00 4.77 5.35
C SER A 67 -9.06 3.58 5.16
N ALA A 68 -8.58 3.37 3.95
CA ALA A 68 -7.67 2.28 3.62
C ALA A 68 -6.29 2.49 4.24
N VAL A 69 -5.71 3.67 4.07
CA VAL A 69 -4.34 3.98 4.52
C VAL A 69 -4.26 4.04 6.03
N LYS A 70 -5.27 4.55 6.72
CA LYS A 70 -5.30 4.56 8.20
C LYS A 70 -5.18 3.14 8.79
N LYS A 71 -5.83 2.16 8.18
CA LYS A 71 -5.70 0.75 8.60
C LYS A 71 -4.30 0.20 8.32
N GLU A 72 -3.74 0.56 7.18
CA GLU A 72 -2.40 0.13 6.79
C GLU A 72 -1.34 0.76 7.70
N ILE A 73 -1.45 2.05 8.03
CA ILE A 73 -0.58 2.74 9.00
C ILE A 73 -0.64 2.05 10.35
N ALA A 74 -1.82 1.78 10.90
CA ALA A 74 -1.97 1.12 12.19
C ALA A 74 -1.28 -0.25 12.23
N LEU A 75 -1.42 -1.03 11.15
CA LEU A 75 -0.73 -2.31 11.01
C LEU A 75 0.79 -2.13 10.96
N TYR A 76 1.29 -1.13 10.25
CA TYR A 76 2.73 -0.89 10.12
C TYR A 76 3.33 -0.40 11.44
N GLN A 77 2.62 0.45 12.18
CA GLN A 77 3.02 0.87 13.53
C GLN A 77 3.13 -0.33 14.47
N GLU A 78 2.10 -1.17 14.53
CA GLU A 78 2.12 -2.39 15.37
C GLU A 78 3.31 -3.29 15.04
N LYS A 79 3.60 -3.49 13.76
CA LYS A 79 4.72 -4.36 13.34
C LYS A 79 6.09 -3.75 13.61
N ALA A 80 6.24 -2.45 13.40
CA ALA A 80 7.47 -1.74 13.71
C ALA A 80 7.75 -1.76 15.23
N ASP A 81 6.77 -1.44 16.05
CA ASP A 81 6.87 -1.49 17.51
C ASP A 81 7.22 -2.90 18.01
N TYR A 82 6.57 -3.92 17.46
CA TYR A 82 6.90 -5.29 17.80
C TYR A 82 8.35 -5.65 17.49
N LEU A 83 8.87 -5.26 16.33
CA LEU A 83 10.26 -5.53 15.94
C LEU A 83 11.27 -4.81 16.84
N ILE A 84 10.96 -3.57 17.23
CA ILE A 84 11.79 -2.77 18.13
C ILE A 84 11.80 -3.39 19.53
N GLN A 85 10.62 -3.64 20.10
CA GLN A 85 10.48 -4.13 21.49
C GLN A 85 10.93 -5.58 21.66
N SER A 86 10.70 -6.44 20.68
CA SER A 86 11.12 -7.84 20.73
C SER A 86 12.62 -8.06 20.59
N GLY A 87 13.37 -7.00 20.28
CA GLY A 87 14.81 -7.09 20.03
C GLY A 87 15.12 -7.99 18.83
N SER A 88 14.31 -7.91 17.78
CA SER A 88 14.54 -8.67 16.54
C SER A 88 16.00 -8.57 16.09
N ARG A 89 16.61 -9.72 15.80
CA ARG A 89 18.01 -9.80 15.35
C ARG A 89 18.14 -9.96 13.82
N SER A 90 17.09 -9.65 13.07
CA SER A 90 17.07 -9.79 11.62
C SER A 90 17.08 -8.42 10.92
N PRO A 91 18.26 -7.90 10.51
CA PRO A 91 18.35 -6.64 9.78
C PRO A 91 17.50 -6.62 8.50
N SER A 92 17.45 -7.73 7.79
CA SER A 92 16.68 -7.83 6.53
C SER A 92 15.16 -7.69 6.73
N VAL A 93 14.64 -8.14 7.87
CA VAL A 93 13.22 -7.94 8.21
C VAL A 93 12.95 -6.48 8.53
N MET A 94 13.82 -5.84 9.32
CA MET A 94 13.70 -4.41 9.65
C MET A 94 13.74 -3.55 8.37
N GLU A 95 14.68 -3.79 7.47
CA GLU A 95 14.79 -3.07 6.20
C GLU A 95 13.56 -3.26 5.31
N ARG A 96 12.98 -4.45 5.30
CA ARG A 96 11.73 -4.68 4.57
C ARG A 96 10.61 -3.79 5.07
N TRP A 97 10.51 -3.56 6.38
CA TRP A 97 9.51 -2.66 6.95
C TRP A 97 9.81 -1.18 6.69
N VAL A 98 11.08 -0.78 6.76
CA VAL A 98 11.52 0.56 6.32
C VAL A 98 11.07 0.82 4.87
N ASN A 99 11.32 -0.12 3.98
CA ASN A 99 10.92 -0.01 2.57
C ASN A 99 9.40 0.02 2.38
N LYS A 100 8.63 -0.75 3.17
CA LYS A 100 7.17 -0.70 3.14
C LYS A 100 6.62 0.66 3.57
N ILE A 101 7.17 1.26 4.60
CA ILE A 101 6.79 2.60 5.08
C ILE A 101 7.10 3.64 4.01
N ALA A 102 8.30 3.61 3.43
CA ALA A 102 8.66 4.50 2.32
C ALA A 102 7.74 4.37 1.11
N THR A 103 7.35 3.13 0.78
CA THR A 103 6.40 2.87 -0.32
C THR A 103 5.00 3.43 -0.02
N LEU A 104 4.55 3.38 1.24
CA LEU A 104 3.27 3.95 1.64
C LEU A 104 3.29 5.49 1.54
N GLU A 105 4.39 6.14 1.89
CA GLU A 105 4.58 7.59 1.72
C GLU A 105 4.56 7.99 0.24
N GLN A 106 5.24 7.24 -0.62
CA GLN A 106 5.19 7.47 -2.07
C GLN A 106 3.78 7.32 -2.62
N LYS A 107 3.02 6.33 -2.13
CA LYS A 107 1.62 6.16 -2.48
C LYS A 107 0.80 7.39 -2.10
N LYS A 108 0.99 7.96 -0.90
CA LYS A 108 0.33 9.22 -0.49
C LYS A 108 0.62 10.34 -1.48
N GLN A 109 1.89 10.58 -1.82
CA GLN A 109 2.30 11.63 -2.76
C GLN A 109 1.65 11.45 -4.15
N HIS A 110 1.63 10.25 -4.70
CA HIS A 110 0.96 9.97 -5.97
C HIS A 110 -0.55 10.23 -5.92
N TYR A 111 -1.20 9.91 -4.80
CA TYR A 111 -2.62 10.19 -4.64
C TYR A 111 -2.90 11.69 -4.49
N GLU A 112 -2.02 12.47 -3.88
CA GLU A 112 -2.10 13.94 -3.85
C GLU A 112 -2.08 14.53 -5.26
N GLU A 113 -1.20 14.03 -6.14
CA GLU A 113 -1.13 14.42 -7.54
C GLU A 113 -2.41 14.04 -8.31
N ILE A 114 -2.88 12.80 -8.17
CA ILE A 114 -4.07 12.28 -8.88
C ILE A 114 -5.34 13.00 -8.44
N LEU A 115 -5.49 13.25 -7.15
CA LEU A 115 -6.67 13.88 -6.57
C LEU A 115 -6.62 15.42 -6.61
N HIS A 116 -5.49 16.00 -7.05
CA HIS A 116 -5.25 17.44 -7.08
C HIS A 116 -5.51 18.14 -5.74
N ARG A 117 -5.06 17.53 -4.64
CA ARG A 117 -5.22 18.05 -3.28
C ARG A 117 -4.18 17.49 -2.33
N GLU A 118 -3.88 18.23 -1.29
CA GLU A 118 -3.06 17.74 -0.18
C GLU A 118 -3.86 16.74 0.67
N LEU A 119 -3.20 15.67 1.11
CA LEU A 119 -3.78 14.62 1.95
C LEU A 119 -3.17 14.72 3.35
N ASP A 120 -3.47 15.84 4.03
CA ASP A 120 -2.92 16.22 5.34
C ASP A 120 -3.61 15.53 6.54
N GLY A 121 -4.77 14.91 6.31
CA GLY A 121 -5.57 14.28 7.36
C GLY A 121 -4.90 13.13 8.12
N LEU A 122 -3.72 12.64 7.67
CA LEU A 122 -2.94 11.59 8.30
C LEU A 122 -1.48 11.98 8.56
N ASP A 123 -1.16 13.27 8.54
CA ASP A 123 0.23 13.73 8.66
C ASP A 123 0.87 13.33 9.99
N ASN A 124 0.13 13.36 11.09
CA ASN A 124 0.63 12.93 12.40
C ASN A 124 0.95 11.42 12.43
N GLU A 125 0.10 10.61 11.81
CA GLU A 125 0.30 9.18 11.71
C GLU A 125 1.50 8.83 10.82
N PHE A 126 1.68 9.54 9.71
CA PHE A 126 2.87 9.40 8.86
C PHE A 126 4.14 9.86 9.57
N GLU A 127 4.09 10.93 10.36
CA GLU A 127 5.25 11.37 11.16
C GLU A 127 5.65 10.28 12.17
N THR A 128 4.70 9.68 12.85
CA THR A 128 4.96 8.54 13.74
C THR A 128 5.61 7.38 13.01
N LEU A 129 5.13 7.03 11.81
CA LEU A 129 5.75 5.99 10.98
C LEU A 129 7.19 6.33 10.57
N ARG A 130 7.48 7.59 10.26
CA ARG A 130 8.84 8.04 9.93
C ARG A 130 9.79 7.84 11.11
N LEU A 131 9.36 8.20 12.30
CA LEU A 131 10.17 8.00 13.52
C LEU A 131 10.46 6.51 13.77
N LEU A 132 9.44 5.66 13.65
CA LEU A 132 9.60 4.20 13.77
C LEU A 132 10.51 3.64 12.67
N SER A 133 10.39 4.13 11.46
CA SER A 133 11.25 3.74 10.33
C SER A 133 12.71 4.09 10.57
N GLN A 134 12.99 5.27 11.11
CA GLN A 134 14.34 5.68 11.50
C GLN A 134 14.92 4.79 12.60
N GLU A 135 14.13 4.46 13.61
CA GLU A 135 14.55 3.57 14.69
C GLU A 135 14.85 2.15 14.18
N LEU A 136 14.00 1.61 13.31
CA LEU A 136 14.25 0.32 12.64
C LEU A 136 15.54 0.35 11.80
N PHE A 137 15.76 1.41 11.05
CA PHE A 137 16.96 1.57 10.23
C PHE A 137 18.24 1.61 11.07
N VAL A 138 18.24 2.38 12.16
CA VAL A 138 19.37 2.44 13.10
C VAL A 138 19.61 1.08 13.74
N SER A 139 18.57 0.40 14.18
CA SER A 139 18.66 -0.94 14.79
C SER A 139 19.21 -1.97 13.80
N ALA A 140 18.77 -1.95 12.54
CA ALA A 140 19.26 -2.84 11.49
C ALA A 140 20.77 -2.64 11.23
N ASN A 141 21.20 -1.39 11.14
CA ASN A 141 22.62 -1.06 10.93
C ASN A 141 23.47 -1.42 12.13
N GLY A 142 23.01 -1.17 13.35
CA GLY A 142 23.71 -1.59 14.57
C GLY A 142 23.95 -3.09 14.62
N LEU A 143 22.97 -3.90 14.26
CA LEU A 143 23.11 -5.36 14.20
C LEU A 143 24.11 -5.84 13.13
N ARG A 144 24.24 -5.13 12.01
CA ARG A 144 25.25 -5.44 10.98
C ARG A 144 26.67 -5.21 11.49
N PHE A 145 26.91 -4.11 12.21
CA PHE A 145 28.20 -3.84 12.83
C PHE A 145 28.61 -4.94 13.80
N TRP A 146 27.71 -5.44 14.63
CA TRP A 146 27.97 -6.53 15.55
C TRP A 146 28.31 -7.85 14.86
N LYS A 147 27.71 -8.14 13.71
CA LYS A 147 28.00 -9.37 12.94
C LYS A 147 29.31 -9.28 12.15
N ALA A 148 29.79 -8.09 11.84
CA ALA A 148 31.07 -7.86 11.15
C ALA A 148 32.26 -7.80 12.08
N ALA A 149 32.05 -7.64 13.37
CA ALA A 149 33.08 -7.71 14.41
C ALA A 149 33.25 -9.14 14.94
#